data_becf65b9297f2eb8a6f845b246c97685
#
_entry.id   becf65b9297f2eb8a6f845b246c97685
#
_cell.length_a   1.000
_cell.length_b   1.000
_cell.length_c   1.000
_cell.angle_alpha   90.00
_cell.angle_beta   90.00
_cell.angle_gamma   90.00
#
_symmetry.space_group_name_H-M   'P 1'
#
loop_
_entity.id
_entity.type
_entity.pdbx_description
1 polymer ?
#
loop_
_entity_poly.entity_id
_entity_poly.type
_entity_poly.pdbx_seq_one_letter_code
_entity_poly.pdbx_strand_id
1 'polypeptide(L)'
;MEEQIASCAALWSTENEKTVIAIFKRGKTGQTLKREHYHILQTFQIASFGEIETVEKKNGKYMATKESVTGIIQQAHINTDHGGEKKTYKEVCEQYGNIPRSIVSLYIVHCECCVEKRRRKETAAGVVVRPLSVRDLNERGQVDLVDMQTMKDGSYRFILHYMEYLTKFHVIRPLKSKTAADVANELLFIFLDIGAPHILQSDNGREFTAEVIQELASLWPELILVNGRPRHPQSQGSIERGNGDMKLKLMAWIRDNICAKWSYGVRFVQWAMNSSYHEAIKMTPYQALTGNKPRCGLKSNLPDAFISKITSGIEEELGRLIKVPLTGDSARDDPISNCRLSAATCHGTRKYLNRSTASSKTGKKGS
;
A
#
# COMPACT_ATOMS: atom_id res chain seq x y z
N MET A 1 -16.13 9.61 22.96
CA MET A 1 -16.23 9.18 21.54
C MET A 1 -17.62 8.60 21.25
N GLU A 2 -18.07 7.61 21.98
CA GLU A 2 -19.37 6.95 21.78
C GLU A 2 -20.56 7.90 21.84
N GLU A 3 -20.61 8.79 22.83
CA GLU A 3 -21.67 9.82 22.94
C GLU A 3 -21.75 10.75 21.73
N GLN A 4 -20.61 11.14 21.16
CA GLN A 4 -20.55 11.98 19.98
C GLN A 4 -20.95 11.23 18.70
N ILE A 5 -20.66 9.94 18.61
CA ILE A 5 -21.15 9.07 17.55
C ILE A 5 -22.67 8.89 17.68
N ALA A 6 -23.17 8.64 18.90
CA ALA A 6 -24.60 8.49 19.16
C ALA A 6 -25.41 9.74 18.80
N SER A 7 -24.85 10.94 19.01
CA SER A 7 -25.50 12.21 18.67
C SER A 7 -25.38 12.62 17.19
N CYS A 8 -24.60 11.89 16.37
CA CYS A 8 -24.40 12.25 14.98
C CYS A 8 -25.63 11.97 14.11
N ALA A 9 -26.28 13.03 13.62
CA ALA A 9 -27.48 12.94 12.79
C ALA A 9 -27.25 12.32 11.41
N ALA A 10 -26.00 12.32 10.90
CA ALA A 10 -25.66 11.73 9.60
C ALA A 10 -25.61 10.20 9.63
N LEU A 11 -25.41 9.62 10.82
CA LEU A 11 -25.36 8.16 10.99
C LEU A 11 -26.74 7.59 11.26
N TRP A 12 -27.00 6.47 10.65
CA TRP A 12 -28.27 5.77 10.83
C TRP A 12 -28.26 4.94 12.13
N SER A 13 -29.43 4.70 12.70
CA SER A 13 -29.63 3.63 13.65
C SER A 13 -29.92 2.32 12.88
N THR A 14 -29.67 1.18 13.51
CA THR A 14 -30.06 -0.12 12.94
C THR A 14 -31.55 -0.18 12.64
N GLU A 15 -32.38 0.51 13.41
CA GLU A 15 -33.83 0.60 13.19
C GLU A 15 -34.17 1.37 11.91
N ASN A 16 -33.42 2.44 11.59
CA ASN A 16 -33.59 3.18 10.33
C ASN A 16 -33.30 2.29 9.13
N GLU A 17 -32.24 1.49 9.19
CA GLU A 17 -31.89 0.53 8.12
C GLU A 17 -33.02 -0.48 7.90
N LYS A 18 -33.50 -1.12 8.97
CA LYS A 18 -34.64 -2.07 8.91
C LYS A 18 -35.90 -1.41 8.35
N THR A 19 -36.16 -0.16 8.71
CA THR A 19 -37.33 0.60 8.21
C THR A 19 -37.22 0.79 6.70
N VAL A 20 -36.05 1.17 6.20
CA VAL A 20 -35.82 1.36 4.76
C VAL A 20 -35.99 0.04 4.00
N ILE A 21 -35.44 -1.08 4.52
CA ILE A 21 -35.61 -2.42 3.94
C ILE A 21 -37.09 -2.79 3.89
N ALA A 22 -37.85 -2.52 4.95
CA ALA A 22 -39.27 -2.80 5.01
C ALA A 22 -40.08 -1.98 3.96
N ILE A 23 -39.71 -0.71 3.72
CA ILE A 23 -40.31 0.13 2.68
C ILE A 23 -40.08 -0.48 1.29
N PHE A 24 -38.87 -0.94 1.00
CA PHE A 24 -38.56 -1.61 -0.25
C PHE A 24 -39.37 -2.90 -0.46
N LYS A 25 -39.51 -3.72 0.60
CA LYS A 25 -40.34 -4.94 0.53
C LYS A 25 -41.82 -4.63 0.26
N ARG A 26 -42.38 -3.60 0.92
CA ARG A 26 -43.75 -3.14 0.65
C ARG A 26 -43.92 -2.63 -0.79
N GLY A 27 -42.95 -1.87 -1.31
CA GLY A 27 -42.98 -1.41 -2.70
C GLY A 27 -43.00 -2.57 -3.72
N LYS A 28 -42.23 -3.64 -3.46
CA LYS A 28 -42.21 -4.83 -4.32
C LYS A 28 -43.52 -5.64 -4.25
N THR A 29 -44.25 -5.61 -3.11
CA THR A 29 -45.54 -6.33 -2.95
C THR A 29 -46.75 -5.52 -3.40
N GLY A 30 -46.56 -4.34 -4.00
CA GLY A 30 -47.66 -3.52 -4.51
C GLY A 30 -48.49 -2.81 -3.43
N GLN A 31 -48.01 -2.74 -2.19
CA GLN A 31 -48.69 -2.03 -1.13
C GLN A 31 -48.57 -0.51 -1.29
N THR A 32 -49.61 0.22 -0.87
CA THR A 32 -49.64 1.69 -0.94
C THR A 32 -48.51 2.32 -0.10
N LEU A 33 -47.67 3.12 -0.73
CA LEU A 33 -46.55 3.81 -0.08
C LEU A 33 -46.95 5.26 0.22
N LYS A 34 -46.43 5.80 1.34
CA LYS A 34 -46.57 7.24 1.65
C LYS A 34 -45.68 8.07 0.73
N ARG A 35 -46.00 9.33 0.52
CA ARG A 35 -45.26 10.24 -0.37
C ARG A 35 -43.77 10.34 0.01
N GLU A 36 -43.44 10.36 1.28
CA GLU A 36 -42.08 10.39 1.83
C GLU A 36 -41.25 9.12 1.47
N HIS A 37 -41.90 7.96 1.31
CA HIS A 37 -41.23 6.71 0.94
C HIS A 37 -40.69 6.72 -0.49
N TYR A 38 -41.29 7.48 -1.39
CA TYR A 38 -40.83 7.56 -2.79
C TYR A 38 -39.44 8.19 -2.90
N HIS A 39 -39.10 9.18 -2.02
CA HIS A 39 -37.75 9.76 -1.96
C HIS A 39 -36.71 8.70 -1.54
N ILE A 40 -37.07 7.81 -0.61
CA ILE A 40 -36.20 6.70 -0.17
C ILE A 40 -35.91 5.77 -1.35
N LEU A 41 -36.94 5.37 -2.11
CA LEU A 41 -36.79 4.51 -3.28
C LEU A 41 -36.02 5.15 -4.43
N GLN A 42 -36.02 6.47 -4.53
CA GLN A 42 -35.22 7.21 -5.51
C GLN A 42 -33.74 7.31 -5.13
N THR A 43 -33.43 7.37 -3.84
CA THR A 43 -32.08 7.64 -3.32
C THR A 43 -31.29 6.37 -3.04
N PHE A 44 -31.98 5.34 -2.57
CA PHE A 44 -31.35 4.11 -2.08
C PHE A 44 -31.74 2.89 -2.94
N GLN A 45 -31.03 1.80 -2.74
CA GLN A 45 -31.33 0.47 -3.25
C GLN A 45 -30.93 -0.57 -2.21
N ILE A 46 -31.43 -1.80 -2.35
CA ILE A 46 -31.05 -2.90 -1.47
C ILE A 46 -30.00 -3.73 -2.18
N ALA A 47 -28.84 -3.89 -1.56
CA ALA A 47 -27.84 -4.88 -1.93
C ALA A 47 -28.13 -6.17 -1.11
N SER A 48 -28.26 -7.30 -1.79
CA SER A 48 -28.49 -8.60 -1.16
C SER A 48 -27.29 -9.50 -1.34
N PHE A 49 -26.75 -9.97 -0.23
CA PHE A 49 -25.62 -10.90 -0.20
C PHE A 49 -26.08 -12.21 0.51
N GLY A 50 -26.61 -13.14 -0.27
CA GLY A 50 -27.29 -14.31 0.28
C GLY A 50 -28.54 -13.92 1.07
N GLU A 51 -28.57 -14.24 2.37
CA GLU A 51 -29.70 -13.89 3.27
C GLU A 51 -29.56 -12.49 3.90
N ILE A 52 -28.42 -11.81 3.70
CA ILE A 52 -28.17 -10.49 4.28
C ILE A 52 -28.59 -9.42 3.29
N GLU A 53 -29.50 -8.56 3.72
CA GLU A 53 -29.90 -7.37 3.00
C GLU A 53 -29.28 -6.13 3.66
N THR A 54 -28.65 -5.26 2.90
CA THR A 54 -28.11 -3.98 3.37
C THR A 54 -28.56 -2.86 2.43
N VAL A 55 -28.59 -1.65 2.95
CA VAL A 55 -28.99 -0.47 2.20
C VAL A 55 -27.75 0.22 1.63
N GLU A 56 -27.78 0.46 0.33
CA GLU A 56 -26.79 1.28 -0.33
C GLU A 56 -27.45 2.45 -1.08
N LYS A 57 -26.70 3.50 -1.30
CA LYS A 57 -27.11 4.56 -2.24
C LYS A 57 -27.00 4.06 -3.68
N LYS A 58 -27.79 4.61 -4.58
CA LYS A 58 -27.70 4.28 -6.02
C LYS A 58 -26.34 4.57 -6.67
N ASN A 59 -25.48 5.31 -5.96
CA ASN A 59 -24.08 5.53 -6.37
C ASN A 59 -23.12 4.41 -5.90
N GLY A 60 -23.64 3.29 -5.41
CA GLY A 60 -22.85 2.14 -4.96
C GLY A 60 -22.18 2.30 -3.59
N LYS A 61 -22.63 3.25 -2.75
CA LYS A 61 -22.06 3.45 -1.41
C LYS A 61 -23.01 2.95 -0.33
N TYR A 62 -22.46 2.15 0.59
CA TYR A 62 -23.19 1.63 1.74
C TYR A 62 -23.53 2.73 2.77
N MET A 63 -24.52 2.44 3.60
CA MET A 63 -24.91 3.29 4.71
C MET A 63 -24.40 2.69 6.02
N ALA A 64 -23.56 3.44 6.72
CA ALA A 64 -23.06 3.03 8.04
C ALA A 64 -24.11 3.32 9.13
N THR A 65 -24.24 2.41 10.09
CA THR A 65 -25.05 2.61 11.29
C THR A 65 -24.20 3.14 12.45
N LYS A 66 -24.83 3.67 13.48
CA LYS A 66 -24.14 4.16 14.70
C LYS A 66 -23.34 3.04 15.38
N GLU A 67 -23.85 1.83 15.31
CA GLU A 67 -23.27 0.64 15.91
C GLU A 67 -22.05 0.14 15.11
N SER A 68 -22.09 0.27 13.80
CA SER A 68 -21.02 -0.24 12.90
C SER A 68 -19.90 0.78 12.60
N VAL A 69 -20.17 2.07 12.79
CA VAL A 69 -19.27 3.15 12.31
C VAL A 69 -17.88 3.09 12.94
N THR A 70 -17.78 2.74 14.21
CA THR A 70 -16.48 2.64 14.91
C THR A 70 -15.61 1.55 14.29
N GLY A 71 -16.18 0.35 14.06
CA GLY A 71 -15.47 -0.75 13.41
C GLY A 71 -15.07 -0.42 11.96
N ILE A 72 -15.94 0.26 11.21
CA ILE A 72 -15.67 0.70 9.85
C ILE A 72 -14.49 1.66 9.81
N ILE A 73 -14.48 2.68 10.68
CA ILE A 73 -13.38 3.66 10.74
C ILE A 73 -12.10 2.99 11.24
N GLN A 74 -12.18 2.10 12.20
CA GLN A 74 -11.05 1.33 12.70
C GLN A 74 -10.42 0.51 11.58
N GLN A 75 -11.20 -0.22 10.81
CA GLN A 75 -10.70 -1.03 9.72
C GLN A 75 -10.05 -0.16 8.63
N ALA A 76 -10.71 0.93 8.21
CA ALA A 76 -10.16 1.87 7.24
C ALA A 76 -8.87 2.53 7.75
N HIS A 77 -8.78 2.82 9.05
CA HIS A 77 -7.60 3.40 9.66
C HIS A 77 -6.43 2.40 9.71
N ILE A 78 -6.69 1.14 10.01
CA ILE A 78 -5.73 0.03 9.95
C ILE A 78 -5.30 -0.21 8.50
N ASN A 79 -6.23 -0.24 7.54
CA ASN A 79 -5.93 -0.43 6.10
C ASN A 79 -5.01 0.66 5.55
N THR A 80 -5.13 1.90 6.08
CA THR A 80 -4.23 3.01 5.74
C THR A 80 -2.98 3.05 6.63
N ASP A 81 -2.77 2.04 7.46
CA ASP A 81 -1.67 1.86 8.40
C ASP A 81 -1.52 3.07 9.31
N HIS A 82 -2.55 3.33 10.09
CA HIS A 82 -2.68 4.51 10.93
C HIS A 82 -2.44 5.82 10.18
N GLY A 83 -2.98 5.91 8.97
CA GLY A 83 -2.94 7.11 8.14
C GLY A 83 -3.61 8.29 8.83
N GLY A 84 -3.21 9.52 8.46
CA GLY A 84 -3.87 10.72 8.95
C GLY A 84 -5.32 10.84 8.45
N GLU A 85 -6.06 11.79 9.04
CA GLU A 85 -7.49 12.03 8.77
C GLU A 85 -7.86 12.01 7.29
N LYS A 86 -7.08 12.68 6.43
CA LYS A 86 -7.36 12.74 4.98
C LYS A 86 -7.31 11.36 4.32
N LYS A 87 -6.32 10.52 4.70
CA LYS A 87 -6.15 9.17 4.13
C LYS A 87 -7.27 8.25 4.60
N THR A 88 -7.51 8.20 5.91
CA THR A 88 -8.57 7.37 6.50
C THR A 88 -9.95 7.79 5.99
N TYR A 89 -10.24 9.09 5.92
CA TYR A 89 -11.52 9.59 5.41
C TYR A 89 -11.74 9.22 3.94
N LYS A 90 -10.69 9.31 3.11
CA LYS A 90 -10.79 8.90 1.70
C LYS A 90 -11.12 7.42 1.56
N GLU A 91 -10.45 6.56 2.31
CA GLU A 91 -10.71 5.12 2.36
C GLU A 91 -12.16 4.82 2.77
N VAL A 92 -12.64 5.47 3.84
CA VAL A 92 -14.03 5.35 4.29
C VAL A 92 -15.01 5.81 3.20
N CYS A 93 -14.75 6.95 2.55
CA CYS A 93 -15.64 7.51 1.54
C CYS A 93 -15.68 6.69 0.24
N GLU A 94 -14.73 5.81 -0.02
CA GLU A 94 -14.81 4.91 -1.18
C GLU A 94 -15.97 3.94 -1.06
N GLN A 95 -16.30 3.49 0.15
CA GLN A 95 -17.31 2.47 0.40
C GLN A 95 -18.59 3.01 1.04
N TYR A 96 -18.48 4.02 1.92
CA TYR A 96 -19.60 4.53 2.72
C TYR A 96 -19.97 5.97 2.36
N GLY A 97 -21.28 6.25 2.37
CA GLY A 97 -21.81 7.52 1.89
C GLY A 97 -22.31 8.49 2.99
N ASN A 98 -22.28 8.07 4.26
CA ASN A 98 -22.88 8.84 5.37
C ASN A 98 -21.96 9.03 6.58
N ILE A 99 -20.69 8.69 6.50
CA ILE A 99 -19.74 8.90 7.60
C ILE A 99 -19.14 10.30 7.46
N PRO A 100 -19.37 11.24 8.37
CA PRO A 100 -18.80 12.56 8.28
C PRO A 100 -17.33 12.57 8.72
N ARG A 101 -16.58 13.47 8.12
CA ARG A 101 -15.15 13.64 8.38
C ARG A 101 -14.84 13.93 9.86
N SER A 102 -15.72 14.62 10.56
CA SER A 102 -15.58 14.92 11.99
C SER A 102 -15.49 13.67 12.85
N ILE A 103 -16.26 12.62 12.54
CA ILE A 103 -16.23 11.35 13.28
C ILE A 103 -14.93 10.60 13.01
N VAL A 104 -14.43 10.62 11.78
CA VAL A 104 -13.12 10.05 11.44
C VAL A 104 -11.98 10.79 12.19
N SER A 105 -12.04 12.12 12.22
CA SER A 105 -11.08 12.94 12.98
C SER A 105 -11.11 12.61 14.46
N LEU A 106 -12.30 12.49 15.03
CA LEU A 106 -12.51 12.12 16.43
C LEU A 106 -11.89 10.76 16.78
N TYR A 107 -12.09 9.74 15.92
CA TYR A 107 -11.49 8.42 16.10
C TYR A 107 -9.95 8.52 16.11
N ILE A 108 -9.36 9.23 15.15
CA ILE A 108 -7.90 9.35 15.01
C ILE A 108 -7.27 10.11 16.20
N VAL A 109 -7.98 11.07 16.77
CA VAL A 109 -7.52 11.78 17.99
C VAL A 109 -7.34 10.81 19.15
N HIS A 110 -8.19 9.80 19.28
CA HIS A 110 -8.15 8.81 20.37
C HIS A 110 -7.33 7.56 20.05
N CYS A 111 -6.90 7.36 18.80
CA CYS A 111 -6.05 6.24 18.44
C CYS A 111 -4.66 6.36 19.12
N GLU A 112 -4.31 5.41 19.97
CA GLU A 112 -3.05 5.41 20.75
C GLU A 112 -1.81 5.52 19.85
N CYS A 113 -1.75 4.75 18.76
CA CYS A 113 -0.67 4.82 17.78
C CYS A 113 -0.52 6.21 17.17
N CYS A 114 -1.65 6.88 16.88
CA CYS A 114 -1.64 8.23 16.30
C CYS A 114 -1.28 9.31 17.32
N VAL A 115 -1.64 9.13 18.58
CA VAL A 115 -1.23 10.02 19.68
C VAL A 115 0.27 9.98 19.84
N GLU A 116 0.87 8.79 19.86
CA GLU A 116 2.31 8.64 19.98
C GLU A 116 3.08 9.19 18.77
N LYS A 117 2.57 8.97 17.55
CA LYS A 117 3.11 9.57 16.33
C LYS A 117 3.15 11.10 16.39
N ARG A 118 2.14 11.74 17.00
CA ARG A 118 2.07 13.21 17.15
C ARG A 118 3.09 13.75 18.12
N ARG A 119 3.30 13.09 19.27
CA ARG A 119 4.28 13.49 20.27
C ARG A 119 5.72 13.57 19.73
N ARG A 120 6.04 12.76 18.70
CA ARG A 120 7.38 12.71 18.08
C ARG A 120 7.60 13.76 16.98
N LYS A 121 6.56 14.47 16.50
CA LYS A 121 6.67 15.42 15.38
C LYS A 121 6.99 16.87 15.78
N GLU A 122 7.04 17.22 17.02
CA GLU A 122 7.16 18.60 17.48
C GLU A 122 8.56 19.26 17.31
N THR A 123 9.52 18.60 16.65
CA THR A 123 10.93 19.06 16.66
C THR A 123 11.55 19.44 15.30
N ALA A 124 10.81 19.57 14.21
CA ALA A 124 11.41 19.89 12.91
C ALA A 124 10.76 21.09 12.21
N ALA A 125 11.41 22.25 12.31
CA ALA A 125 11.12 23.41 11.44
C ALA A 125 11.53 23.08 9.98
N GLY A 126 10.59 23.23 9.03
CA GLY A 126 10.76 22.79 7.67
C GLY A 126 11.64 23.71 6.82
N VAL A 127 12.70 23.15 6.24
CA VAL A 127 13.44 23.77 5.14
C VAL A 127 12.61 23.60 3.86
N VAL A 128 12.39 24.68 3.12
CA VAL A 128 11.72 24.63 1.80
C VAL A 128 12.65 23.98 0.79
N VAL A 129 12.35 22.75 0.40
CA VAL A 129 13.11 21.98 -0.59
C VAL A 129 12.43 22.12 -1.95
N ARG A 130 13.18 22.55 -2.99
CA ARG A 130 12.71 22.47 -4.37
C ARG A 130 12.63 20.99 -4.77
N PRO A 131 11.46 20.46 -5.18
CA PRO A 131 11.37 19.08 -5.61
C PRO A 131 12.16 18.86 -6.92
N LEU A 132 12.88 17.74 -6.99
CA LEU A 132 13.45 17.27 -8.25
C LEU A 132 12.29 16.92 -9.20
N SER A 133 12.33 17.37 -10.43
CA SER A 133 11.34 16.97 -11.44
C SER A 133 11.84 15.71 -12.15
N VAL A 134 11.02 14.67 -12.16
CA VAL A 134 11.21 13.39 -12.85
C VAL A 134 9.99 13.19 -13.75
N ARG A 135 10.21 12.74 -15.00
CA ARG A 135 9.15 12.64 -16.01
C ARG A 135 8.77 11.19 -16.31
N ASP A 136 9.76 10.31 -16.29
CA ASP A 136 9.60 8.94 -16.75
C ASP A 136 9.79 7.93 -15.61
N LEU A 137 9.14 6.77 -15.74
CA LEU A 137 9.33 5.65 -14.85
C LEU A 137 10.79 5.18 -14.89
N ASN A 138 11.34 4.84 -13.72
CA ASN A 138 12.74 4.45 -13.59
C ASN A 138 13.78 5.50 -14.06
N GLU A 139 13.38 6.77 -14.23
CA GLU A 139 14.36 7.84 -14.44
C GLU A 139 15.29 7.99 -13.23
N ARG A 140 14.72 7.84 -12.01
CA ARG A 140 15.50 7.96 -10.77
C ARG A 140 14.99 7.01 -9.68
N GLY A 141 15.91 6.20 -9.14
CA GLY A 141 15.73 5.44 -7.91
C GLY A 141 16.53 6.04 -6.76
N GLN A 142 15.99 6.04 -5.56
CA GLN A 142 16.69 6.38 -4.33
C GLN A 142 16.83 5.15 -3.44
N VAL A 143 18.00 4.95 -2.86
CA VAL A 143 18.27 3.85 -1.93
C VAL A 143 18.93 4.35 -0.67
N ASP A 144 18.57 3.75 0.46
CA ASP A 144 19.13 4.05 1.77
C ASP A 144 19.13 2.81 2.66
N LEU A 145 20.00 2.79 3.66
CA LEU A 145 20.08 1.74 4.67
C LEU A 145 19.63 2.24 6.03
N VAL A 146 18.70 1.53 6.62
CA VAL A 146 18.20 1.82 7.95
C VAL A 146 18.81 0.86 8.95
N ASP A 147 19.49 1.39 9.96
CA ASP A 147 20.09 0.61 11.05
C ASP A 147 19.01 0.15 12.04
N MET A 148 18.94 -1.17 12.25
CA MET A 148 18.07 -1.85 13.19
C MET A 148 18.84 -2.67 14.24
N GLN A 149 20.13 -2.39 14.45
CA GLN A 149 20.99 -3.15 15.37
C GLN A 149 20.53 -3.07 16.83
N THR A 150 19.83 -2.00 17.22
CA THR A 150 19.22 -1.86 18.54
C THR A 150 17.99 -2.75 18.74
N MET A 151 17.39 -3.23 17.65
CA MET A 151 16.19 -4.08 17.66
C MET A 151 16.38 -5.26 16.70
N LYS A 152 17.35 -6.12 17.02
CA LYS A 152 17.73 -7.27 16.18
C LYS A 152 16.57 -8.27 16.05
N ASP A 153 16.39 -8.83 14.85
CA ASP A 153 15.46 -9.92 14.58
C ASP A 153 16.22 -11.11 13.99
N GLY A 154 16.58 -12.05 14.86
CA GLY A 154 17.44 -13.16 14.47
C GLY A 154 18.79 -12.68 13.91
N SER A 155 19.07 -13.02 12.66
CA SER A 155 20.26 -12.55 11.93
C SER A 155 20.11 -11.19 11.27
N TYR A 156 18.89 -10.64 11.17
CA TYR A 156 18.63 -9.38 10.50
C TYR A 156 18.96 -8.19 11.38
N ARG A 157 19.65 -7.18 10.81
CA ARG A 157 20.18 -6.00 11.53
C ARG A 157 19.97 -4.70 10.79
N PHE A 158 19.68 -4.74 9.48
CA PHE A 158 19.51 -3.58 8.62
C PHE A 158 18.29 -3.75 7.74
N ILE A 159 17.79 -2.62 7.23
CA ILE A 159 16.73 -2.60 6.21
C ILE A 159 17.27 -1.80 5.03
N LEU A 160 17.28 -2.40 3.85
CA LEU A 160 17.47 -1.69 2.60
C LEU A 160 16.12 -1.14 2.18
N HIS A 161 16.07 0.16 1.94
CA HIS A 161 14.90 0.85 1.46
C HIS A 161 15.19 1.48 0.10
N TYR A 162 14.58 0.97 -0.94
CA TYR A 162 14.60 1.52 -2.28
C TYR A 162 13.27 2.21 -2.58
N MET A 163 13.31 3.35 -3.26
CA MET A 163 12.13 4.09 -3.71
C MET A 163 12.29 4.54 -5.15
N GLU A 164 11.38 4.13 -6.01
CA GLU A 164 11.24 4.71 -7.35
C GLU A 164 10.65 6.13 -7.22
N TYR A 165 11.34 7.11 -7.82
CA TYR A 165 11.09 8.52 -7.47
C TYR A 165 9.80 9.09 -8.08
N LEU A 166 9.40 8.68 -9.29
CA LEU A 166 8.19 9.18 -9.94
C LEU A 166 6.94 8.64 -9.27
N THR A 167 6.82 7.33 -9.16
CA THR A 167 5.65 6.63 -8.62
C THR A 167 5.60 6.62 -7.10
N LYS A 168 6.71 6.96 -6.45
CA LYS A 168 6.88 6.79 -4.99
C LYS A 168 6.71 5.34 -4.55
N PHE A 169 6.99 4.39 -5.43
CA PHE A 169 6.91 2.97 -5.12
C PHE A 169 8.09 2.55 -4.26
N HIS A 170 7.80 1.90 -3.15
CA HIS A 170 8.77 1.48 -2.15
C HIS A 170 9.07 -0.01 -2.28
N VAL A 171 10.34 -0.38 -2.24
CA VAL A 171 10.81 -1.76 -2.04
C VAL A 171 11.64 -1.80 -0.77
N ILE A 172 11.26 -2.66 0.17
CA ILE A 172 11.86 -2.74 1.48
C ILE A 172 12.35 -4.18 1.71
N ARG A 173 13.64 -4.34 1.99
CA ARG A 173 14.27 -5.64 2.16
C ARG A 173 15.00 -5.72 3.50
N PRO A 174 14.76 -6.76 4.33
CA PRO A 174 15.54 -6.98 5.54
C PRO A 174 16.92 -7.53 5.17
N LEU A 175 17.98 -6.95 5.73
CA LEU A 175 19.37 -7.35 5.50
C LEU A 175 20.00 -7.90 6.79
N LYS A 176 20.84 -8.91 6.63
CA LYS A 176 21.63 -9.48 7.72
C LYS A 176 22.88 -8.65 8.01
N SER A 177 23.50 -8.14 6.97
CA SER A 177 24.66 -7.27 7.04
C SER A 177 24.51 -6.09 6.08
N LYS A 178 25.35 -5.09 6.23
CA LYS A 178 25.45 -3.95 5.30
C LYS A 178 26.71 -4.03 4.43
N THR A 179 27.16 -5.25 4.10
CA THR A 179 28.26 -5.42 3.13
C THR A 179 27.80 -4.97 1.75
N ALA A 180 28.73 -4.43 0.98
CA ALA A 180 28.44 -4.02 -0.40
C ALA A 180 27.90 -5.17 -1.26
N ALA A 181 28.36 -6.42 -1.01
CA ALA A 181 27.87 -7.61 -1.69
C ALA A 181 26.40 -7.92 -1.37
N ASP A 182 25.98 -7.83 -0.10
CA ASP A 182 24.58 -8.05 0.28
C ASP A 182 23.68 -6.96 -0.30
N VAL A 183 24.13 -5.70 -0.29
CA VAL A 183 23.41 -4.56 -0.88
C VAL A 183 23.28 -4.72 -2.39
N ALA A 184 24.37 -5.09 -3.09
CA ALA A 184 24.37 -5.31 -4.53
C ALA A 184 23.41 -6.45 -4.95
N ASN A 185 23.40 -7.54 -4.17
CA ASN A 185 22.50 -8.67 -4.43
C ASN A 185 21.02 -8.27 -4.32
N GLU A 186 20.65 -7.52 -3.28
CA GLU A 186 19.26 -7.04 -3.15
C GLU A 186 18.89 -6.01 -4.21
N LEU A 187 19.81 -5.12 -4.58
CA LEU A 187 19.59 -4.18 -5.69
C LEU A 187 19.40 -4.90 -7.02
N LEU A 188 20.18 -5.96 -7.28
CA LEU A 188 20.02 -6.79 -8.47
C LEU A 188 18.60 -7.36 -8.56
N PHE A 189 18.09 -7.96 -7.48
CA PHE A 189 16.71 -8.46 -7.45
C PHE A 189 15.67 -7.36 -7.65
N ILE A 190 15.87 -6.19 -7.03
CA ILE A 190 14.97 -5.04 -7.23
C ILE A 190 14.95 -4.62 -8.69
N PHE A 191 16.11 -4.55 -9.34
CA PHE A 191 16.20 -4.15 -10.75
C PHE A 191 15.60 -5.20 -11.71
N LEU A 192 15.67 -6.47 -11.34
CA LEU A 192 15.01 -7.53 -12.10
C LEU A 192 13.48 -7.53 -11.92
N ASP A 193 12.98 -7.11 -10.73
CA ASP A 193 11.55 -7.08 -10.42
C ASP A 193 10.83 -5.87 -11.08
N ILE A 194 11.44 -4.67 -11.04
CA ILE A 194 10.77 -3.42 -11.42
C ILE A 194 11.53 -2.57 -12.45
N GLY A 195 12.66 -3.07 -12.94
CA GLY A 195 13.57 -2.35 -13.86
C GLY A 195 14.63 -1.55 -13.12
N ALA A 196 15.82 -1.45 -13.74
CA ALA A 196 16.90 -0.61 -13.25
C ALA A 196 16.57 0.88 -13.49
N PRO A 197 16.90 1.79 -12.55
CA PRO A 197 16.74 3.21 -12.77
C PRO A 197 17.84 3.75 -13.69
N HIS A 198 17.57 4.84 -14.41
CA HIS A 198 18.62 5.57 -15.13
C HIS A 198 19.61 6.24 -14.17
N ILE A 199 19.11 6.79 -13.05
CA ILE A 199 19.93 7.36 -11.99
C ILE A 199 19.63 6.62 -10.68
N LEU A 200 20.63 5.95 -10.10
CA LEU A 200 20.55 5.43 -8.75
C LEU A 200 21.22 6.41 -7.78
N GLN A 201 20.44 6.95 -6.88
CA GLN A 201 20.89 7.90 -5.87
C GLN A 201 20.97 7.25 -4.49
N SER A 202 22.15 7.32 -3.87
CA SER A 202 22.40 6.87 -2.49
C SER A 202 23.08 7.95 -1.67
N ASP A 203 23.30 7.70 -0.39
CA ASP A 203 24.25 8.45 0.41
C ASP A 203 25.72 8.08 0.05
N ASN A 204 26.69 8.69 0.74
CA ASN A 204 28.12 8.38 0.56
C ASN A 204 28.57 7.20 1.43
N GLY A 205 27.69 6.30 1.80
CA GLY A 205 28.04 5.10 2.54
C GLY A 205 29.05 4.24 1.78
N ARG A 206 30.00 3.63 2.48
CA ARG A 206 31.01 2.74 1.88
C ARG A 206 30.36 1.57 1.14
N GLU A 207 29.22 1.15 1.61
CA GLU A 207 28.39 0.09 1.02
C GLU A 207 27.89 0.41 -0.39
N PHE A 208 27.72 1.70 -0.74
CA PHE A 208 27.24 2.14 -2.05
C PHE A 208 28.36 2.62 -2.99
N THR A 209 29.54 2.91 -2.43
CA THR A 209 30.71 3.38 -3.22
C THR A 209 31.67 2.25 -3.57
N ALA A 210 31.41 1.03 -3.11
CA ALA A 210 32.26 -0.13 -3.34
C ALA A 210 32.25 -0.59 -4.81
N GLU A 211 33.33 -1.20 -5.24
CA GLU A 211 33.54 -1.73 -6.60
C GLU A 211 32.39 -2.68 -7.04
N VAL A 212 31.89 -3.51 -6.12
CA VAL A 212 30.81 -4.46 -6.40
C VAL A 212 29.49 -3.76 -6.82
N ILE A 213 29.24 -2.55 -6.33
CA ILE A 213 28.11 -1.72 -6.79
C ILE A 213 28.35 -1.16 -8.17
N GLN A 214 29.61 -0.82 -8.50
CA GLN A 214 29.96 -0.38 -9.84
C GLN A 214 29.90 -1.53 -10.85
N GLU A 215 30.28 -2.75 -10.44
CA GLU A 215 30.10 -3.95 -11.24
C GLU A 215 28.62 -4.24 -11.50
N LEU A 216 27.76 -4.14 -10.46
CA LEU A 216 26.32 -4.23 -10.64
C LEU A 216 25.80 -3.20 -11.64
N ALA A 217 26.22 -1.93 -11.51
CA ALA A 217 25.82 -0.86 -12.42
C ALA A 217 26.26 -1.11 -13.84
N SER A 218 27.41 -1.77 -14.06
CA SER A 218 27.94 -2.09 -15.40
C SER A 218 27.04 -3.07 -16.18
N LEU A 219 26.15 -3.81 -15.52
CA LEU A 219 25.16 -4.67 -16.16
C LEU A 219 24.06 -3.85 -16.88
N TRP A 220 23.91 -2.58 -16.52
CA TRP A 220 23.01 -1.62 -17.15
C TRP A 220 23.81 -0.40 -17.62
N PRO A 221 24.25 -0.35 -18.89
CA PRO A 221 25.17 0.69 -19.40
C PRO A 221 24.66 2.13 -19.23
N GLU A 222 23.36 2.32 -19.13
CA GLU A 222 22.74 3.64 -18.95
C GLU A 222 22.55 4.04 -17.48
N LEU A 223 22.87 3.15 -16.52
CA LEU A 223 22.72 3.43 -15.10
C LEU A 223 23.84 4.35 -14.59
N ILE A 224 23.46 5.49 -14.07
CA ILE A 224 24.35 6.48 -13.47
C ILE A 224 24.23 6.41 -11.95
N LEU A 225 25.35 6.14 -11.27
CA LEU A 225 25.42 6.20 -9.79
C LEU A 225 25.67 7.64 -9.34
N VAL A 226 24.79 8.14 -8.47
CA VAL A 226 24.90 9.48 -7.88
C VAL A 226 24.94 9.37 -6.37
N ASN A 227 26.10 9.63 -5.79
CA ASN A 227 26.27 9.69 -4.34
C ASN A 227 25.94 11.09 -3.83
N GLY A 228 25.15 11.18 -2.76
CA GLY A 228 24.75 12.45 -2.16
C GLY A 228 25.97 13.25 -1.68
N ARG A 229 26.01 14.55 -1.93
CA ARG A 229 27.06 15.40 -1.36
C ARG A 229 26.85 15.56 0.16
N PRO A 230 27.89 15.45 0.97
CA PRO A 230 27.79 15.75 2.41
C PRO A 230 27.22 17.16 2.59
N ARG A 231 26.27 17.33 3.51
CA ARG A 231 25.60 18.61 3.85
C ARG A 231 24.64 19.18 2.79
N HIS A 232 24.19 18.40 1.78
CA HIS A 232 23.09 18.76 0.91
C HIS A 232 21.87 17.85 1.12
N PRO A 233 21.08 18.02 2.21
CA PRO A 233 19.94 17.14 2.55
C PRO A 233 18.78 17.25 1.53
N GLN A 234 18.81 18.24 0.63
CA GLN A 234 17.71 18.51 -0.31
C GLN A 234 17.48 17.38 -1.33
N SER A 235 18.54 16.64 -1.70
CA SER A 235 18.45 15.60 -2.71
C SER A 235 17.94 14.26 -2.17
N GLN A 236 18.12 13.97 -0.87
CA GLN A 236 17.68 12.72 -0.24
C GLN A 236 16.41 12.84 0.63
N GLY A 237 15.90 14.05 0.83
CA GLY A 237 14.77 14.32 1.70
C GLY A 237 13.46 13.55 1.36
N SER A 238 13.37 12.90 0.20
CA SER A 238 12.23 12.07 -0.15
C SER A 238 12.33 10.68 0.47
N ILE A 239 13.48 10.01 0.35
CA ILE A 239 13.70 8.69 0.95
C ILE A 239 13.83 8.78 2.49
N GLU A 240 14.44 9.85 3.01
CA GLU A 240 14.50 10.11 4.46
C GLU A 240 13.09 10.21 5.09
N ARG A 241 12.18 10.93 4.42
CA ARG A 241 10.76 10.95 4.82
C ARG A 241 10.11 9.58 4.73
N GLY A 242 10.39 8.83 3.66
CA GLY A 242 9.96 7.44 3.49
C GLY A 242 10.47 6.54 4.62
N ASN A 243 11.73 6.70 5.04
CA ASN A 243 12.30 5.98 6.18
C ASN A 243 11.59 6.31 7.49
N GLY A 244 11.27 7.57 7.70
CA GLY A 244 10.50 8.01 8.88
C GLY A 244 9.11 7.39 8.90
N ASP A 245 8.40 7.39 7.77
CA ASP A 245 7.07 6.79 7.63
C ASP A 245 7.14 5.26 7.80
N MET A 246 8.11 4.60 7.16
CA MET A 246 8.36 3.17 7.30
C MET A 246 8.60 2.76 8.76
N LYS A 247 9.49 3.46 9.48
CA LYS A 247 9.77 3.17 10.90
C LYS A 247 8.53 3.29 11.76
N LEU A 248 7.74 4.35 11.58
CA LEU A 248 6.50 4.55 12.33
C LEU A 248 5.47 3.44 12.06
N LYS A 249 5.33 3.04 10.80
CA LYS A 249 4.44 1.95 10.38
C LYS A 249 4.89 0.61 10.90
N LEU A 250 6.20 0.35 10.88
CA LEU A 250 6.78 -0.89 11.40
C LEU A 250 6.55 -1.02 12.91
N MET A 251 6.72 0.06 13.66
CA MET A 251 6.43 0.06 15.09
C MET A 251 4.95 -0.16 15.40
N ALA A 252 4.06 0.42 14.59
CA ALA A 252 2.64 0.17 14.71
C ALA A 252 2.30 -1.30 14.41
N TRP A 253 2.85 -1.86 13.32
CA TRP A 253 2.65 -3.26 12.95
C TRP A 253 3.12 -4.23 14.04
N ILE A 254 4.31 -4.00 14.63
CA ILE A 254 4.86 -4.82 15.73
C ILE A 254 3.90 -4.82 16.92
N ARG A 255 3.35 -3.66 17.28
CA ARG A 255 2.40 -3.51 18.39
C ARG A 255 1.08 -4.23 18.09
N ASP A 256 0.49 -3.97 16.94
CA ASP A 256 -0.83 -4.49 16.58
C ASP A 256 -0.83 -6.02 16.42
N ASN A 257 0.31 -6.60 16.02
CA ASN A 257 0.45 -8.04 15.83
C ASN A 257 1.14 -8.74 17.02
N ILE A 258 1.53 -8.00 18.07
CA ILE A 258 2.27 -8.54 19.24
C ILE A 258 3.47 -9.39 18.78
N CYS A 259 4.17 -8.96 17.76
CA CYS A 259 5.18 -9.73 17.06
C CYS A 259 6.47 -8.93 16.92
N ALA A 260 7.56 -9.37 17.56
CA ALA A 260 8.86 -8.71 17.46
C ALA A 260 9.63 -8.98 16.16
N LYS A 261 9.12 -9.86 15.27
CA LYS A 261 9.78 -10.20 14.00
C LYS A 261 9.57 -9.12 12.95
N TRP A 262 10.33 -8.05 13.09
CA TRP A 262 10.23 -6.92 12.16
C TRP A 262 10.68 -7.28 10.72
N SER A 263 11.59 -8.24 10.55
CA SER A 263 12.02 -8.71 9.23
C SER A 263 10.86 -9.30 8.40
N TYR A 264 9.87 -9.86 9.08
CA TYR A 264 8.62 -10.29 8.48
C TYR A 264 7.66 -9.09 8.29
N GLY A 265 7.54 -8.23 9.30
CA GLY A 265 6.67 -7.06 9.32
C GLY A 265 6.94 -6.06 8.21
N VAL A 266 8.20 -5.89 7.77
CA VAL A 266 8.56 -4.96 6.69
C VAL A 266 7.84 -5.24 5.36
N ARG A 267 7.45 -6.50 5.11
CA ARG A 267 6.68 -6.87 3.91
C ARG A 267 5.27 -6.27 3.92
N PHE A 268 4.61 -6.33 5.09
CA PHE A 268 3.30 -5.71 5.29
C PHE A 268 3.39 -4.18 5.24
N VAL A 269 4.44 -3.62 5.84
CA VAL A 269 4.71 -2.17 5.78
C VAL A 269 4.96 -1.70 4.36
N GLN A 270 5.75 -2.43 3.57
CA GLN A 270 5.93 -2.14 2.14
C GLN A 270 4.60 -2.12 1.40
N TRP A 271 3.76 -3.14 1.62
CA TRP A 271 2.43 -3.19 1.02
C TRP A 271 1.57 -2.01 1.45
N ALA A 272 1.51 -1.70 2.74
CA ALA A 272 0.75 -0.58 3.27
C ALA A 272 1.23 0.77 2.72
N MET A 273 2.55 0.98 2.55
CA MET A 273 3.08 2.19 1.92
C MET A 273 2.68 2.31 0.46
N ASN A 274 2.75 1.21 -0.29
CA ASN A 274 2.46 1.20 -1.72
C ASN A 274 0.95 1.24 -2.04
N SER A 275 0.10 0.72 -1.15
CA SER A 275 -1.35 0.73 -1.31
C SER A 275 -2.04 1.97 -0.73
N SER A 276 -1.34 2.77 0.08
CA SER A 276 -1.88 4.00 0.65
C SER A 276 -1.83 5.17 -0.34
N TYR A 277 -2.84 6.05 -0.30
CA TYR A 277 -2.85 7.27 -1.10
C TYR A 277 -1.67 8.19 -0.77
N HIS A 278 -0.96 8.62 -1.80
CA HIS A 278 0.18 9.54 -1.68
C HIS A 278 -0.16 10.91 -2.26
N GLU A 279 -0.05 11.96 -1.43
CA GLU A 279 -0.54 13.31 -1.75
C GLU A 279 0.18 13.94 -2.97
N ALA A 280 1.48 13.69 -3.14
CA ALA A 280 2.26 14.31 -4.23
C ALA A 280 1.90 13.74 -5.62
N ILE A 281 1.53 12.45 -5.70
CA ILE A 281 1.18 11.80 -6.96
C ILE A 281 -0.33 11.63 -7.14
N LYS A 282 -1.15 12.04 -6.15
CA LYS A 282 -2.61 12.01 -6.15
C LYS A 282 -3.25 10.63 -6.37
N MET A 283 -2.47 9.58 -6.19
CA MET A 283 -2.90 8.17 -6.28
C MET A 283 -2.06 7.30 -5.35
N THR A 284 -2.25 5.99 -5.35
CA THR A 284 -1.38 5.07 -4.61
C THR A 284 -0.12 4.79 -5.41
N PRO A 285 1.07 4.58 -4.78
CA PRO A 285 2.28 4.15 -5.48
C PRO A 285 2.08 2.88 -6.31
N TYR A 286 1.30 1.93 -5.79
CA TYR A 286 0.94 0.72 -6.53
C TYR A 286 0.19 1.04 -7.83
N GLN A 287 -0.81 1.92 -7.77
CA GLN A 287 -1.56 2.33 -8.96
C GLN A 287 -0.69 3.12 -9.95
N ALA A 288 0.21 3.96 -9.45
CA ALA A 288 1.14 4.71 -10.29
C ALA A 288 2.10 3.80 -11.06
N LEU A 289 2.52 2.66 -10.46
CA LEU A 289 3.42 1.70 -11.10
C LEU A 289 2.68 0.73 -12.03
N THR A 290 1.51 0.20 -11.59
CA THR A 290 0.83 -0.92 -12.27
C THR A 290 -0.34 -0.49 -13.13
N GLY A 291 -0.79 0.77 -13.02
CA GLY A 291 -2.02 1.27 -13.66
C GLY A 291 -3.31 0.84 -12.94
N ASN A 292 -3.25 -0.13 -12.01
CA ASN A 292 -4.42 -0.69 -11.35
C ASN A 292 -4.49 -0.34 -9.87
N LYS A 293 -5.70 -0.20 -9.33
CA LYS A 293 -5.89 -0.02 -7.89
C LYS A 293 -5.46 -1.28 -7.13
N PRO A 294 -4.77 -1.14 -5.97
CA PRO A 294 -4.40 -2.28 -5.15
C PRO A 294 -5.65 -2.96 -4.58
N ARG A 295 -5.65 -4.28 -4.56
CA ARG A 295 -6.66 -5.07 -3.84
C ARG A 295 -6.20 -5.25 -2.41
N CYS A 296 -6.82 -4.53 -1.49
CA CYS A 296 -6.42 -4.50 -0.07
C CYS A 296 -7.03 -5.65 0.76
N GLY A 297 -7.18 -6.83 0.18
CA GLY A 297 -7.70 -8.03 0.83
C GLY A 297 -9.23 -8.16 0.78
N LEU A 298 -9.72 -9.38 0.96
CA LEU A 298 -11.15 -9.70 0.91
C LEU A 298 -11.94 -9.05 2.06
N LYS A 299 -11.32 -8.88 3.23
CA LYS A 299 -11.99 -8.31 4.42
C LYS A 299 -12.36 -6.84 4.29
N SER A 300 -11.65 -6.06 3.46
CA SER A 300 -11.89 -4.62 3.36
C SER A 300 -13.13 -4.23 2.55
N ASN A 301 -13.73 -5.16 1.79
CA ASN A 301 -14.78 -4.85 0.83
C ASN A 301 -16.08 -5.67 1.01
N LEU A 302 -16.11 -6.56 1.99
CA LEU A 302 -17.23 -7.48 2.19
C LEU A 302 -17.73 -7.44 3.65
N PRO A 303 -19.05 -7.48 3.90
CA PRO A 303 -19.59 -7.62 5.24
C PRO A 303 -19.06 -8.87 5.96
N ASP A 304 -18.84 -8.80 7.28
CA ASP A 304 -18.27 -9.90 8.08
C ASP A 304 -19.02 -11.22 7.94
N ALA A 305 -20.34 -11.18 7.83
CA ALA A 305 -21.18 -12.34 7.59
C ALA A 305 -20.94 -13.02 6.23
N PHE A 306 -20.43 -12.27 5.26
CA PHE A 306 -20.07 -12.80 3.94
C PHE A 306 -18.67 -13.41 3.97
N ILE A 307 -17.75 -12.80 4.72
CA ILE A 307 -16.39 -13.31 4.92
C ILE A 307 -16.42 -14.67 5.61
N SER A 308 -17.28 -14.85 6.61
CA SER A 308 -17.43 -16.14 7.30
C SER A 308 -17.92 -17.26 6.37
N LYS A 309 -18.81 -16.96 5.41
CA LYS A 309 -19.26 -17.91 4.38
C LYS A 309 -18.15 -18.26 3.37
N ILE A 310 -17.33 -17.30 2.98
CA ILE A 310 -16.18 -17.55 2.08
C ILE A 310 -15.10 -18.38 2.78
N THR A 311 -14.85 -18.11 4.06
CA THR A 311 -13.82 -18.82 4.83
C THR A 311 -14.21 -20.27 5.14
N SER A 312 -15.52 -20.58 5.15
CA SER A 312 -16.06 -21.94 5.32
C SER A 312 -16.05 -22.78 4.02
N GLY A 313 -15.64 -22.21 2.93
CA GLY A 313 -15.06 -22.89 1.78
C GLY A 313 -15.99 -23.55 0.77
N ILE A 314 -16.35 -22.93 -0.32
CA ILE A 314 -16.55 -23.65 -1.59
C ILE A 314 -16.04 -22.75 -2.72
N GLU A 315 -15.03 -23.23 -3.46
CA GLU A 315 -14.37 -22.55 -4.58
C GLU A 315 -15.36 -22.19 -5.73
N GLU A 316 -16.43 -22.96 -5.89
CA GLU A 316 -17.53 -22.68 -6.85
C GLU A 316 -18.35 -21.45 -6.47
N GLU A 317 -18.58 -21.20 -5.21
CA GLU A 317 -19.32 -20.03 -4.71
C GLU A 317 -18.49 -18.75 -4.83
N LEU A 318 -17.18 -18.87 -4.60
CA LEU A 318 -16.21 -17.79 -4.89
C LEU A 318 -16.21 -17.40 -6.38
N GLY A 319 -16.26 -18.36 -7.29
CA GLY A 319 -16.29 -18.14 -8.73
C GLY A 319 -17.57 -17.42 -9.21
N ARG A 320 -18.71 -17.64 -8.52
CA ARG A 320 -19.96 -16.92 -8.80
C ARG A 320 -19.95 -15.48 -8.30
N LEU A 321 -19.25 -15.21 -7.19
CA LEU A 321 -19.18 -13.90 -6.55
C LEU A 321 -18.17 -12.96 -7.21
N ILE A 322 -17.12 -13.49 -7.84
CA ILE A 322 -16.15 -12.73 -8.62
C ILE A 322 -16.72 -12.32 -9.99
N LYS A 323 -17.76 -12.97 -10.48
CA LYS A 323 -18.49 -12.62 -11.71
C LYS A 323 -19.57 -11.54 -11.50
N VAL A 324 -19.31 -10.52 -10.68
CA VAL A 324 -20.10 -9.29 -10.73
C VAL A 324 -19.77 -8.58 -12.05
N PRO A 325 -20.72 -8.39 -12.96
CA PRO A 325 -20.46 -7.67 -14.19
C PRO A 325 -20.03 -6.25 -13.82
N LEU A 326 -18.89 -5.82 -14.34
CA LEU A 326 -18.58 -4.40 -14.45
C LEU A 326 -19.57 -3.82 -15.47
N THR A 327 -20.78 -3.49 -15.02
CA THR A 327 -21.74 -2.72 -15.81
C THR A 327 -21.29 -1.27 -15.80
N GLY A 328 -20.60 -0.91 -16.84
CA GLY A 328 -20.15 0.44 -17.13
C GLY A 328 -19.55 0.45 -18.52
N ASP A 329 -20.42 0.32 -19.53
CA ASP A 329 -20.06 0.57 -20.93
C ASP A 329 -19.43 1.95 -21.07
N SER A 330 -18.18 1.99 -21.37
CA SER A 330 -17.59 2.96 -22.27
C SER A 330 -16.53 2.24 -23.07
N ALA A 331 -16.89 1.93 -24.32
CA ALA A 331 -15.97 1.49 -25.34
C ALA A 331 -14.74 2.41 -25.34
N ARG A 332 -13.59 1.86 -24.99
CA ARG A 332 -12.29 2.42 -25.29
C ARG A 332 -11.48 1.33 -25.93
N ASP A 333 -11.11 1.61 -27.16
CA ASP A 333 -10.26 0.81 -28.02
C ASP A 333 -9.07 0.19 -27.28
N ASP A 334 -8.94 -1.12 -27.43
CA ASP A 334 -7.81 -1.91 -26.95
C ASP A 334 -6.53 -1.58 -27.76
N PRO A 335 -5.49 -1.01 -27.15
CA PRO A 335 -4.21 -0.83 -27.84
C PRO A 335 -3.26 -2.03 -27.70
N ILE A 336 -3.72 -3.22 -27.30
CA ILE A 336 -2.81 -4.36 -27.01
C ILE A 336 -2.77 -5.41 -28.14
N SER A 337 -3.33 -5.15 -29.31
CA SER A 337 -3.29 -6.13 -30.42
C SER A 337 -2.02 -6.08 -31.31
N ASN A 338 -1.00 -5.27 -30.99
CA ASN A 338 0.18 -5.13 -31.86
C ASN A 338 1.53 -5.19 -31.13
N CYS A 339 1.71 -6.03 -30.14
CA CYS A 339 3.04 -6.35 -29.66
C CYS A 339 3.46 -7.76 -30.14
N ARG A 340 3.89 -7.85 -31.41
CA ARG A 340 4.67 -9.00 -31.88
C ARG A 340 6.01 -8.97 -31.18
N LEU A 341 6.19 -9.82 -30.20
CA LEU A 341 7.52 -10.16 -29.65
C LEU A 341 8.36 -10.77 -30.77
N SER A 342 9.23 -9.98 -31.35
CA SER A 342 10.31 -10.49 -32.17
C SER A 342 11.29 -11.26 -31.27
N ALA A 343 11.35 -12.56 -31.47
CA ALA A 343 12.32 -13.45 -30.85
C ALA A 343 13.73 -13.16 -31.45
N ALA A 344 14.38 -12.15 -30.90
CA ALA A 344 15.79 -11.97 -31.18
C ALA A 344 16.46 -11.42 -29.89
N THR A 345 17.46 -12.18 -29.46
CA THR A 345 18.45 -11.83 -28.44
C THR A 345 18.24 -12.40 -27.02
N CYS A 346 18.19 -13.72 -26.91
CA CYS A 346 18.62 -14.43 -25.70
C CYS A 346 19.90 -15.24 -26.02
N HIS A 347 21.02 -14.58 -26.28
CA HIS A 347 22.31 -15.26 -26.51
C HIS A 347 23.45 -14.78 -25.59
N GLY A 348 23.16 -13.97 -24.56
CA GLY A 348 24.17 -13.41 -23.66
C GLY A 348 24.38 -14.07 -22.30
N THR A 349 23.39 -14.78 -21.79
CA THR A 349 23.38 -15.19 -20.36
C THR A 349 24.05 -16.53 -20.03
N ARG A 350 24.56 -17.28 -21.02
CA ARG A 350 25.17 -18.61 -20.76
C ARG A 350 26.67 -18.60 -20.41
N LYS A 351 27.34 -17.42 -20.43
CA LYS A 351 28.80 -17.33 -20.17
C LYS A 351 29.17 -17.04 -18.71
N TYR A 352 28.27 -16.67 -17.86
CA TYR A 352 28.62 -16.19 -16.52
C TYR A 352 28.37 -17.19 -15.37
N LEU A 353 27.63 -18.26 -15.60
CA LEU A 353 27.37 -19.29 -14.57
C LEU A 353 28.52 -20.31 -14.39
N ASN A 354 29.51 -20.35 -15.28
CA ASN A 354 30.60 -21.33 -15.21
C ASN A 354 31.95 -20.81 -14.65
N ARG A 355 32.02 -19.58 -14.17
CA ARG A 355 33.27 -19.03 -13.57
C ARG A 355 33.36 -19.09 -12.05
N SER A 356 32.29 -19.37 -11.34
CA SER A 356 32.30 -19.40 -9.87
C SER A 356 32.63 -20.78 -9.25
N THR A 357 32.81 -21.83 -10.07
CA THR A 357 33.13 -23.18 -9.57
C THR A 357 34.54 -23.65 -9.87
N ALA A 358 35.42 -22.82 -10.46
CA ALA A 358 36.75 -23.21 -10.90
C ALA A 358 37.93 -22.67 -10.07
N SER A 359 37.69 -22.07 -8.88
CA SER A 359 38.79 -21.49 -8.07
C SER A 359 39.02 -22.18 -6.73
N SER A 360 38.73 -23.45 -6.58
CA SER A 360 39.06 -24.16 -5.35
C SER A 360 39.67 -25.57 -5.56
N LYS A 361 40.61 -25.70 -6.51
CA LYS A 361 41.48 -26.90 -6.55
C LYS A 361 42.77 -26.55 -7.30
N THR A 362 43.78 -26.01 -6.60
CA THR A 362 45.20 -26.32 -6.81
C THR A 362 46.01 -25.60 -5.73
N GLY A 363 46.60 -26.41 -4.86
CA GLY A 363 47.51 -25.83 -3.86
C GLY A 363 47.85 -26.83 -2.76
N LYS A 364 48.32 -28.04 -3.13
CA LYS A 364 49.19 -28.85 -2.29
C LYS A 364 49.90 -29.86 -3.16
N LYS A 365 51.20 -29.61 -3.42
CA LYS A 365 52.27 -30.56 -3.47
C LYS A 365 53.58 -29.83 -3.72
N GLY A 366 54.51 -29.97 -2.79
CA GLY A 366 55.89 -30.44 -3.06
C GLY A 366 56.94 -29.43 -2.70
N SER A 367 57.65 -29.82 -1.68
CA SER A 367 59.02 -29.57 -1.26
C SER A 367 59.26 -28.41 -0.32
#